data_5f0658cb77b4280f8cfc20d263788102
#
_entry.id   5f0658cb77b4280f8cfc20d263788102
#
_cell.length_a   1.000
_cell.length_b   1.000
_cell.length_c   1.000
_cell.angle_alpha   90.00
_cell.angle_beta   90.00
_cell.angle_gamma   90.00
#
_symmetry.space_group_name_H-M   'P 1'
#
loop_
_entity.id
_entity.type
_entity.pdbx_description
1 polymer ?
#
loop_
_entity_poly.entity_id
_entity_poly.type
_entity_poly.pdbx_seq_one_letter_code
_entity_poly.pdbx_strand_id
1 'polypeptide(L)'
;PLIKVLWVDGHHARIEGGRAAVEVVDGVIYLAMSLRNVGSGMAVLHGWHPAPRGLHADEPHAEPEHFRNQTRDLYVPPGDVGFWQAAFRDPAEPGYQEMCEAIQERRRLSVELLYGDHEGGQRVVSRFGLSATRDGSVWLSSVGRHWNLDRPDPR
;
A
#
# COMPACT_ATOMS: atom_id res chain seq x y z
N PRO A 1 17.80 -5.54 -0.73
CA PRO A 1 18.16 -4.85 0.51
C PRO A 1 17.02 -4.86 1.52
N LEU A 2 17.38 -4.89 2.78
CA LEU A 2 16.45 -4.89 3.89
C LEU A 2 16.03 -3.45 4.21
N ILE A 3 14.73 -3.20 4.24
CA ILE A 3 14.18 -1.88 4.54
C ILE A 3 13.65 -1.89 5.97
N LYS A 4 14.12 -0.93 6.77
CA LYS A 4 13.60 -0.72 8.11
C LYS A 4 12.46 0.30 8.04
N VAL A 5 11.28 -0.10 8.49
CA VAL A 5 10.10 0.76 8.55
C VAL A 5 9.84 1.12 9.99
N LEU A 6 9.65 2.41 10.25
CA LEU A 6 9.38 2.93 11.58
C LEU A 6 8.08 3.74 11.55
N TRP A 7 7.15 3.40 12.42
CA TRP A 7 5.91 4.19 12.61
C TRP A 7 6.10 5.23 13.70
N VAL A 8 5.24 6.24 13.70
CA VAL A 8 5.36 7.38 14.62
C VAL A 8 5.26 7.01 16.11
N ASP A 9 4.63 5.89 16.41
CA ASP A 9 4.49 5.39 17.80
C ASP A 9 5.69 4.56 18.27
N GLY A 10 6.71 4.39 17.42
CA GLY A 10 7.89 3.61 17.72
C GLY A 10 7.85 2.16 17.27
N HIS A 11 6.70 1.66 16.80
CA HIS A 11 6.63 0.33 16.20
C HIS A 11 7.55 0.26 14.97
N HIS A 12 8.21 -0.85 14.77
CA HIS A 12 9.11 -1.01 13.65
C HIS A 12 9.02 -2.41 13.05
N ALA A 13 9.36 -2.52 11.78
CA ALA A 13 9.44 -3.79 11.04
C ALA A 13 10.57 -3.71 10.04
N ARG A 14 11.02 -4.87 9.56
CA ARG A 14 12.01 -4.97 8.48
C ARG A 14 11.39 -5.75 7.34
N ILE A 15 11.45 -5.19 6.15
CA ILE A 15 10.91 -5.83 4.95
C ILE A 15 11.96 -5.88 3.84
N GLU A 16 11.92 -6.96 3.08
CA GLU A 16 12.73 -7.12 1.88
C GLU A 16 11.91 -6.77 0.64
N GLY A 17 12.56 -6.58 -0.49
CA GLY A 17 11.88 -6.33 -1.76
C GLY A 17 10.85 -7.40 -2.08
N GLY A 18 9.67 -7.00 -2.52
CA GLY A 18 8.56 -7.90 -2.80
C GLY A 18 7.80 -8.39 -1.58
N ARG A 19 8.17 -7.93 -0.38
CA ARG A 19 7.53 -8.33 0.88
C ARG A 19 6.76 -7.18 1.51
N ALA A 20 5.87 -7.55 2.42
CA ALA A 20 5.06 -6.62 3.18
C ALA A 20 5.15 -6.95 4.67
N ALA A 21 4.87 -5.98 5.51
CA ALA A 21 4.61 -6.19 6.93
C ALA A 21 3.11 -6.00 7.15
N VAL A 22 2.49 -6.96 7.79
CA VAL A 22 1.07 -6.94 8.15
C VAL A 22 0.98 -7.47 9.57
N GLU A 23 0.74 -6.59 10.53
CA GLU A 23 0.78 -6.93 11.94
C GLU A 23 -0.36 -6.28 12.70
N VAL A 24 -0.87 -6.99 13.70
CA VAL A 24 -1.82 -6.44 14.68
C VAL A 24 -1.17 -6.55 16.04
N VAL A 25 -0.89 -5.42 16.66
CA VAL A 25 -0.21 -5.34 17.96
C VAL A 25 -0.96 -4.38 18.85
N ASP A 26 -1.42 -4.87 20.00
CA ASP A 26 -2.17 -4.06 20.99
C ASP A 26 -3.33 -3.26 20.37
N GLY A 27 -4.06 -3.92 19.47
CA GLY A 27 -5.23 -3.30 18.83
C GLY A 27 -4.90 -2.33 17.68
N VAL A 28 -3.63 -2.20 17.32
CA VAL A 28 -3.21 -1.37 16.18
C VAL A 28 -2.82 -2.25 15.02
N ILE A 29 -3.36 -1.95 13.85
CA ILE A 29 -2.99 -2.64 12.61
C ILE A 29 -1.88 -1.84 11.94
N TYR A 30 -0.74 -2.50 11.68
CA TYR A 30 0.39 -1.90 10.99
C TYR A 30 0.57 -2.55 9.62
N LEU A 31 0.64 -1.72 8.59
CA LEU A 31 0.83 -2.17 7.22
C LEU A 31 2.03 -1.45 6.62
N ALA A 32 2.85 -2.18 5.88
CA ALA A 32 3.92 -1.62 5.08
C ALA A 32 4.23 -2.53 3.90
N MET A 33 4.72 -1.95 2.83
CA MET A 33 5.25 -2.73 1.70
C MET A 33 6.36 -1.96 0.99
N SER A 34 7.28 -2.71 0.40
CA SER A 34 8.33 -2.12 -0.42
C SER A 34 7.76 -1.65 -1.76
N LEU A 35 8.28 -0.54 -2.25
CA LEU A 35 7.89 0.05 -3.52
C LEU A 35 9.14 0.30 -4.35
N ARG A 36 9.09 -0.05 -5.62
CA ARG A 36 10.15 0.25 -6.56
C ARG A 36 9.63 1.18 -7.65
N ASN A 37 10.34 2.27 -7.87
CA ASN A 37 10.01 3.18 -8.96
C ASN A 37 10.73 2.73 -10.23
N VAL A 38 9.99 2.15 -11.16
CA VAL A 38 10.53 1.70 -12.45
C VAL A 38 10.37 2.75 -13.55
N GLY A 39 9.76 3.89 -13.25
CA GLY A 39 9.61 5.00 -14.18
C GLY A 39 10.85 5.85 -14.29
N SER A 40 10.78 6.87 -15.12
CA SER A 40 11.90 7.80 -15.38
C SER A 40 11.84 9.06 -14.52
N GLY A 41 10.72 9.33 -13.85
CA GLY A 41 10.55 10.49 -12.97
C GLY A 41 10.36 10.11 -11.51
N MET A 42 10.41 11.10 -10.63
CA MET A 42 10.16 10.89 -9.21
C MET A 42 8.71 10.57 -8.96
N ALA A 43 8.44 9.51 -8.21
CA ALA A 43 7.09 9.19 -7.77
C ALA A 43 6.81 9.85 -6.41
N VAL A 44 5.69 10.54 -6.32
CA VAL A 44 5.24 11.19 -5.08
C VAL A 44 3.92 10.55 -4.65
N LEU A 45 3.90 9.92 -3.48
CA LEU A 45 2.69 9.32 -2.95
C LEU A 45 1.77 10.39 -2.37
N HIS A 46 0.51 10.39 -2.82
CA HIS A 46 -0.52 11.31 -2.35
C HIS A 46 -1.49 10.65 -1.38
N GLY A 47 -1.82 9.39 -1.57
CA GLY A 47 -2.80 8.74 -0.73
C GLY A 47 -2.89 7.24 -0.94
N TRP A 48 -3.75 6.60 -0.16
CA TRP A 48 -3.96 5.16 -0.19
C TRP A 48 -5.41 4.80 0.11
N HIS A 49 -5.83 3.65 -0.39
CA HIS A 49 -7.18 3.12 -0.16
C HIS A 49 -7.08 1.62 0.11
N PRO A 50 -7.46 1.16 1.30
CA PRO A 50 -7.42 -0.27 1.61
C PRO A 50 -8.67 -0.98 1.13
N ALA A 51 -8.51 -2.22 0.70
CA ALA A 51 -9.62 -3.14 0.45
C ALA A 51 -9.33 -4.43 1.22
N PRO A 52 -10.07 -4.68 2.32
CA PRO A 52 -9.85 -5.87 3.15
C PRO A 52 -10.13 -7.18 2.43
N ARG A 53 -10.86 -7.15 1.33
CA ARG A 53 -11.01 -8.29 0.44
C ARG A 53 -10.05 -8.18 -0.72
N GLY A 54 -9.61 -9.30 -1.24
CA GLY A 54 -8.81 -9.30 -2.45
C GLY A 54 -9.64 -8.85 -3.65
N LEU A 55 -9.18 -7.85 -4.38
CA LEU A 55 -9.86 -7.35 -5.56
C LEU A 55 -9.36 -8.07 -6.81
N HIS A 56 -10.28 -8.37 -7.71
CA HIS A 56 -9.93 -8.89 -9.03
C HIS A 56 -9.32 -7.79 -9.91
N ALA A 57 -8.51 -8.19 -10.88
CA ALA A 57 -7.80 -7.22 -11.73
C ALA A 57 -8.74 -6.33 -12.55
N ASP A 58 -9.94 -6.83 -12.88
CA ASP A 58 -10.94 -6.10 -13.65
C ASP A 58 -11.89 -5.25 -12.82
N GLU A 59 -11.82 -5.32 -11.48
CA GLU A 59 -12.62 -4.44 -10.64
C GLU A 59 -12.11 -3.00 -10.74
N PRO A 60 -13.03 -2.00 -10.80
CA PRO A 60 -12.60 -0.59 -10.88
C PRO A 60 -11.83 -0.16 -9.64
N HIS A 61 -10.91 0.77 -9.82
CA HIS A 61 -10.21 1.40 -8.71
C HIS A 61 -11.16 2.32 -7.94
N ALA A 62 -10.80 2.63 -6.68
CA ALA A 62 -11.53 3.61 -5.89
C ALA A 62 -11.40 5.00 -6.50
N GLU A 63 -12.40 5.84 -6.28
CA GLU A 63 -12.34 7.24 -6.74
C GLU A 63 -11.27 8.01 -5.96
N PRO A 64 -10.55 8.94 -6.61
CA PRO A 64 -9.46 9.66 -5.94
C PRO A 64 -9.86 10.35 -4.64
N GLU A 65 -11.07 10.87 -4.54
CA GLU A 65 -11.56 11.53 -3.33
C GLU A 65 -11.78 10.59 -2.15
N HIS A 66 -11.84 9.29 -2.38
CA HIS A 66 -11.98 8.28 -1.32
C HIS A 66 -10.65 7.82 -0.76
N PHE A 67 -9.54 8.24 -1.35
CA PHE A 67 -8.21 7.89 -0.84
C PHE A 67 -7.91 8.66 0.44
N ARG A 68 -7.28 7.96 1.39
CA ARG A 68 -6.78 8.59 2.60
C ARG A 68 -5.51 9.35 2.27
N ASN A 69 -5.36 10.55 2.83
CA ASN A 69 -4.16 11.34 2.61
C ASN A 69 -2.97 10.68 3.29
N GLN A 70 -1.83 10.74 2.61
CA GLN A 70 -0.57 10.32 3.19
C GLN A 70 -0.17 11.32 4.26
N THR A 71 0.18 10.84 5.47
CA THR A 71 0.56 11.71 6.58
C THR A 71 1.94 12.34 6.41
N ARG A 72 2.76 11.74 5.55
CA ARG A 72 4.08 12.26 5.16
C ARG A 72 4.21 12.16 3.67
N ASP A 73 4.83 13.17 3.09
CA ASP A 73 5.21 13.08 1.69
C ASP A 73 6.24 11.97 1.52
N LEU A 74 5.97 11.06 0.62
CA LEU A 74 6.88 9.99 0.28
C LEU A 74 7.33 10.16 -1.16
N TYR A 75 8.63 10.31 -1.33
CA TYR A 75 9.26 10.50 -2.64
C TYR A 75 10.13 9.30 -2.95
N VAL A 76 9.90 8.69 -4.12
CA VAL A 76 10.71 7.56 -4.57
C VAL A 76 11.38 7.97 -5.89
N PRO A 77 12.70 8.23 -5.87
CA PRO A 77 13.43 8.57 -7.09
C PRO A 77 13.41 7.44 -8.12
N PRO A 78 13.61 7.75 -9.40
CA PRO A 78 13.66 6.71 -10.44
C PRO A 78 14.70 5.64 -10.12
N GLY A 79 14.32 4.38 -10.28
CA GLY A 79 15.19 3.24 -10.03
C GLY A 79 15.41 2.89 -8.56
N ASP A 80 14.97 3.74 -7.65
CA ASP A 80 15.12 3.50 -6.21
C ASP A 80 14.00 2.66 -5.64
N VAL A 81 14.27 2.14 -4.44
CA VAL A 81 13.31 1.39 -3.63
C VAL A 81 12.95 2.23 -2.43
N GLY A 82 11.67 2.47 -2.24
CA GLY A 82 11.12 3.09 -1.06
C GLY A 82 10.14 2.14 -0.37
N PHE A 83 9.29 2.70 0.46
CA PHE A 83 8.24 1.92 1.11
C PHE A 83 7.01 2.80 1.37
N TRP A 84 5.86 2.13 1.46
CA TRP A 84 4.62 2.71 1.94
C TRP A 84 4.31 2.12 3.31
N GLN A 85 3.78 2.93 4.20
CA GLN A 85 3.32 2.48 5.51
C GLN A 85 2.01 3.14 5.89
N ALA A 86 1.21 2.41 6.68
CA ALA A 86 -0.04 2.91 7.23
C ALA A 86 -0.33 2.22 8.56
N ALA A 87 -1.25 2.80 9.32
CA ALA A 87 -1.73 2.18 10.55
C ALA A 87 -3.21 2.49 10.74
N PHE A 88 -3.93 1.50 11.30
CA PHE A 88 -5.28 1.69 11.81
C PHE A 88 -5.20 1.63 13.32
N ARG A 89 -5.39 2.77 13.98
CA ARG A 89 -5.18 2.88 15.44
C ARG A 89 -6.48 2.86 16.23
N ASP A 90 -7.59 3.20 15.59
CA ASP A 90 -8.89 3.28 16.24
C ASP A 90 -9.80 2.18 15.70
N PRO A 91 -10.31 1.29 16.59
CA PRO A 91 -11.25 0.25 16.13
C PRO A 91 -12.54 0.80 15.49
N ALA A 92 -12.85 2.05 15.68
CA ALA A 92 -14.00 2.70 15.05
C ALA A 92 -13.69 3.21 13.63
N GLU A 93 -12.44 3.18 13.19
CA GLU A 93 -12.09 3.58 11.83
C GLU A 93 -12.80 2.69 10.80
N PRO A 94 -13.30 3.28 9.69
CA PRO A 94 -13.88 2.47 8.61
C PRO A 94 -12.88 1.43 8.11
N GLY A 95 -13.34 0.20 7.99
CA GLY A 95 -12.52 -0.91 7.51
C GLY A 95 -11.65 -1.59 8.55
N TYR A 96 -11.57 -1.07 9.79
CA TYR A 96 -10.74 -1.67 10.85
C TYR A 96 -11.13 -3.12 11.13
N GLN A 97 -12.41 -3.37 11.41
CA GLN A 97 -12.88 -4.72 11.75
C GLN A 97 -12.68 -5.71 10.61
N GLU A 98 -13.01 -5.31 9.41
CA GLU A 98 -12.83 -6.16 8.22
C GLU A 98 -11.35 -6.45 7.98
N MET A 99 -10.49 -5.48 8.21
CA MET A 99 -9.03 -5.65 8.05
C MET A 99 -8.50 -6.62 9.10
N CYS A 100 -8.91 -6.49 10.37
CA CYS A 100 -8.54 -7.44 11.43
C CYS A 100 -8.94 -8.86 11.08
N GLU A 101 -10.18 -9.06 10.64
CA GLU A 101 -10.68 -10.38 10.27
C GLU A 101 -9.89 -10.96 9.11
N ALA A 102 -9.62 -10.15 8.08
CA ALA A 102 -8.83 -10.60 6.93
C ALA A 102 -7.42 -11.02 7.34
N ILE A 103 -6.79 -10.26 8.23
CA ILE A 103 -5.44 -10.59 8.72
C ILE A 103 -5.46 -11.88 9.55
N GLN A 104 -6.42 -12.02 10.45
CA GLN A 104 -6.55 -13.22 11.29
C GLN A 104 -6.79 -14.46 10.46
N GLU A 105 -7.60 -14.37 9.43
CA GLU A 105 -7.92 -15.47 8.53
C GLU A 105 -6.89 -15.63 7.41
N ARG A 106 -5.86 -14.78 7.37
CA ARG A 106 -4.81 -14.77 6.35
C ARG A 106 -5.37 -14.68 4.93
N ARG A 107 -6.46 -13.93 4.78
CA ARG A 107 -7.04 -13.66 3.48
C ARG A 107 -6.22 -12.61 2.73
N ARG A 108 -6.25 -12.67 1.42
CA ARG A 108 -5.59 -11.67 0.58
C ARG A 108 -6.23 -10.30 0.81
N LEU A 109 -5.37 -9.29 0.94
CA LEU A 109 -5.74 -7.89 1.05
C LEU A 109 -5.35 -7.16 -0.24
N SER A 110 -6.06 -6.09 -0.54
CA SER A 110 -5.66 -5.18 -1.61
C SER A 110 -5.48 -3.78 -1.05
N VAL A 111 -4.49 -3.07 -1.57
CA VAL A 111 -4.24 -1.66 -1.26
C VAL A 111 -4.02 -0.92 -2.56
N GLU A 112 -4.73 0.17 -2.75
CA GLU A 112 -4.50 1.05 -3.89
C GLU A 112 -3.72 2.26 -3.44
N LEU A 113 -2.70 2.62 -4.20
CA LEU A 113 -1.89 3.81 -3.96
C LEU A 113 -2.16 4.82 -5.05
N LEU A 114 -2.38 6.06 -4.64
CA LEU A 114 -2.51 7.21 -5.54
C LEU A 114 -1.20 7.99 -5.51
N TYR A 115 -0.56 8.12 -6.65
CA TYR A 115 0.69 8.84 -6.75
C TYR A 115 0.75 9.62 -8.06
N GLY A 116 1.72 10.51 -8.16
CA GLY A 116 1.96 11.31 -9.33
C GLY A 116 3.41 11.69 -9.48
N ASP A 117 3.70 12.59 -10.42
CA ASP A 117 5.04 13.16 -10.56
C ASP A 117 5.25 14.27 -9.53
N HIS A 118 6.48 14.76 -9.41
CA HIS A 118 6.83 15.79 -8.42
C HIS A 118 6.19 17.17 -8.74
N GLU A 119 5.66 17.37 -9.93
CA GLU A 119 4.95 18.59 -10.32
C GLU A 119 3.45 18.51 -10.07
N GLY A 120 2.98 17.35 -9.57
CA GLY A 120 1.57 17.14 -9.26
C GLY A 120 0.70 16.80 -10.46
N GLY A 121 1.27 16.63 -11.65
CA GLY A 121 0.57 16.13 -12.83
C GLY A 121 0.59 14.62 -12.89
N GLN A 122 -0.02 14.01 -13.91
CA GLN A 122 0.10 12.59 -14.23
C GLN A 122 -0.20 11.68 -13.06
N ARG A 123 -1.38 11.81 -12.47
CA ARG A 123 -1.78 10.94 -11.36
C ARG A 123 -2.03 9.51 -11.84
N VAL A 124 -1.59 8.56 -11.02
CA VAL A 124 -1.72 7.13 -11.29
C VAL A 124 -2.25 6.44 -10.04
N VAL A 125 -3.12 5.47 -10.22
CA VAL A 125 -3.52 4.53 -9.17
C VAL A 125 -2.88 3.19 -9.47
N SER A 126 -2.20 2.60 -8.48
CA SER A 126 -1.68 1.25 -8.59
C SER A 126 -2.31 0.38 -7.53
N ARG A 127 -2.79 -0.80 -7.93
CA ARG A 127 -3.37 -1.78 -7.02
C ARG A 127 -2.34 -2.85 -6.68
N PHE A 128 -2.15 -3.05 -5.38
CA PHE A 128 -1.26 -4.07 -4.84
C PHE A 128 -2.07 -5.13 -4.12
N GLY A 129 -1.62 -6.38 -4.23
CA GLY A 129 -2.14 -7.47 -3.44
C GLY A 129 -1.16 -7.83 -2.35
N LEU A 130 -1.64 -8.07 -1.14
CA LEU A 130 -0.87 -8.55 -0.01
C LEU A 130 -1.37 -9.94 0.35
N SER A 131 -0.48 -10.93 0.33
CA SER A 131 -0.83 -12.32 0.57
C SER A 131 0.09 -12.94 1.60
N ALA A 132 -0.47 -13.67 2.57
CA ALA A 132 0.32 -14.41 3.55
C ALA A 132 0.83 -15.71 2.95
N THR A 133 2.03 -16.13 3.37
CA THR A 133 2.52 -17.49 3.10
C THR A 133 1.69 -18.49 3.87
N ARG A 134 1.81 -19.80 3.52
CA ARG A 134 0.99 -20.85 4.13
C ARG A 134 1.12 -20.92 5.65
N ASP A 135 2.34 -20.70 6.16
CA ASP A 135 2.58 -20.70 7.61
C ASP A 135 2.24 -19.37 8.28
N GLY A 136 1.87 -18.36 7.50
CA GLY A 136 1.52 -17.04 8.00
C GLY A 136 2.67 -16.21 8.51
N SER A 137 3.92 -16.66 8.36
CA SER A 137 5.09 -15.98 8.89
C SER A 137 5.53 -14.78 8.04
N VAL A 138 5.16 -14.78 6.76
CA VAL A 138 5.60 -13.75 5.81
C VAL A 138 4.42 -13.29 4.99
N TRP A 139 4.35 -11.99 4.73
CA TRP A 139 3.42 -11.41 3.77
C TRP A 139 4.19 -10.95 2.54
N LEU A 140 3.62 -11.22 1.37
CA LEU A 140 4.18 -10.88 0.08
C LEU A 140 3.35 -9.80 -0.57
N SER A 141 3.99 -8.88 -1.27
CA SER A 141 3.31 -7.86 -2.05
C SER A 141 3.50 -8.13 -3.54
N SER A 142 2.44 -7.89 -4.30
CA SER A 142 2.49 -7.98 -5.75
C SER A 142 1.69 -6.84 -6.36
N VAL A 143 2.18 -6.29 -7.45
CA VAL A 143 1.43 -5.27 -8.17
C VAL A 143 0.50 -5.96 -9.16
N GLY A 144 -0.76 -5.52 -9.20
CA GLY A 144 -1.77 -6.09 -10.09
C GLY A 144 -2.02 -5.22 -11.30
N ARG A 145 -2.39 -3.98 -11.10
CA ARG A 145 -2.79 -3.10 -12.19
C ARG A 145 -2.48 -1.64 -11.89
N HIS A 146 -2.27 -0.87 -12.97
CA HIS A 146 -2.08 0.58 -12.91
C HIS A 146 -3.13 1.27 -13.76
N TRP A 147 -3.65 2.40 -13.30
CA TRP A 147 -4.56 3.25 -14.05
C TRP A 147 -4.01 4.68 -14.12
N ASN A 148 -3.95 5.23 -15.32
CA ASN A 148 -3.66 6.66 -15.49
C ASN A 148 -4.97 7.44 -15.31
N LEU A 149 -4.97 8.44 -14.45
CA LEU A 149 -6.17 9.26 -14.19
C LEU A 149 -6.26 10.44 -15.13
N ASP A 150 -5.14 11.00 -15.52
CA ASP A 150 -5.05 12.25 -16.28
C ASP A 150 -4.73 12.02 -17.76
N ARG A 151 -4.55 10.76 -18.16
CA ARG A 151 -4.29 10.32 -19.54
C ARG A 151 -5.04 9.02 -19.81
N PRO A 152 -5.32 8.72 -21.09
CA PRO A 152 -5.82 7.39 -21.44
C PRO A 152 -4.81 6.31 -21.03
N ASP A 153 -5.33 5.16 -20.57
CA ASP A 153 -4.47 4.03 -20.25
C ASP A 153 -3.74 3.55 -21.50
N PRO A 154 -2.47 3.15 -21.38
CA PRO A 154 -1.75 2.56 -22.50
C PRO A 154 -2.42 1.23 -22.87
N ARG A 155 -2.49 0.98 -24.15
CA ARG A 155 -3.06 -0.25 -24.72
C ARG A 155 -1.98 -1.23 -25.13
#